data_d36529765226ecc64b361eb6fc54481a
#
_entry.id   d36529765226ecc64b361eb6fc54481a
#
_cell.length_a   1.000
_cell.length_b   1.000
_cell.length_c   1.000
_cell.angle_alpha   90.00
_cell.angle_beta   90.00
_cell.angle_gamma   90.00
#
_symmetry.space_group_name_H-M   'P 1'
#
loop_
_entity.id
_entity.type
_entity.pdbx_description
1 polymer ?
#
loop_
_entity_poly.entity_id
_entity_poly.type
_entity_poly.pdbx_seq_one_letter_code
_entity_poly.pdbx_strand_id
1 'polypeptide(L)'
;IVVIPTILGLFISSLLTDVIQKKFGGKTASFLRALFYLPQLLPVAVAAIIMGWIFRPEDGAVNALLAKIGLGALQHNWLGSPDSALPILMFILVWIQLGYPIVIFMSGLQRVDPELYEAAGLDGANWWQKFRVVTLPSIIPELLVVILTATIGALKTFAPVYLLTKGGPGTSTTVPSYY
;
A
#
# COMPACT_ATOMS: atom_id res chain seq x y z
N ILE A 1 -2.90 -8.96 0.98
CA ILE A 1 -3.58 -8.00 0.08
C ILE A 1 -4.55 -7.11 0.88
N VAL A 2 -5.34 -7.61 1.84
CA VAL A 2 -6.27 -6.78 2.63
C VAL A 2 -5.56 -6.08 3.79
N VAL A 3 -4.92 -6.84 4.66
CA VAL A 3 -4.37 -6.35 5.94
C VAL A 3 -3.23 -5.35 5.74
N ILE A 4 -2.27 -5.66 4.87
CA ILE A 4 -1.08 -4.82 4.67
C ILE A 4 -1.42 -3.43 4.14
N PRO A 5 -2.20 -3.26 3.02
CA PRO A 5 -2.57 -1.92 2.54
C PRO A 5 -3.42 -1.15 3.54
N THR A 6 -4.28 -1.83 4.32
CA THR A 6 -5.10 -1.20 5.35
C THR A 6 -4.25 -0.61 6.47
N ILE A 7 -3.32 -1.41 7.03
CA ILE A 7 -2.43 -0.94 8.11
C ILE A 7 -1.49 0.15 7.61
N LEU A 8 -0.84 -0.05 6.45
CA LEU A 8 0.05 0.95 5.86
C LEU A 8 -0.71 2.22 5.49
N GLY A 9 -1.90 2.09 4.91
CA GLY A 9 -2.75 3.21 4.55
C GLY A 9 -3.13 4.05 5.76
N LEU A 10 -3.53 3.39 6.85
CA LEU A 10 -3.85 4.06 8.12
C LEU A 10 -2.64 4.78 8.71
N PHE A 11 -1.49 4.11 8.75
CA PHE A 11 -0.26 4.70 9.27
C PHE A 11 0.20 5.90 8.44
N ILE A 12 0.24 5.76 7.11
CA ILE A 12 0.65 6.84 6.20
C ILE A 12 -0.33 8.01 6.26
N SER A 13 -1.65 7.76 6.30
CA SER A 13 -2.66 8.83 6.39
C SER A 13 -2.54 9.62 7.69
N SER A 14 -2.33 8.94 8.82
CA SER A 14 -2.06 9.59 10.11
C SER A 14 -0.77 10.41 10.08
N LEU A 15 0.30 9.87 9.51
CA LEU A 15 1.56 10.58 9.35
C LEU A 15 1.41 11.83 8.46
N LEU A 16 0.69 11.71 7.34
CA LEU A 16 0.44 12.83 6.43
C LEU A 16 -0.40 13.93 7.09
N THR A 17 -1.40 13.56 7.88
CA THR A 17 -2.30 14.51 8.55
C THR A 17 -1.64 15.13 9.78
N ASP A 18 -1.08 14.31 10.68
CA ASP A 18 -0.60 14.77 11.99
C ASP A 18 0.78 15.40 11.95
N VAL A 19 1.65 14.91 11.06
CA VAL A 19 3.05 15.36 11.02
C VAL A 19 3.31 16.23 9.79
N ILE A 20 3.06 15.72 8.60
CA ILE A 20 3.46 16.39 7.37
C ILE A 20 2.63 17.66 7.13
N GLN A 21 1.32 17.59 7.29
CA GLN A 21 0.45 18.75 7.10
C GLN A 21 0.73 19.85 8.11
N LYS A 22 1.00 19.51 9.38
CA LYS A 22 1.31 20.50 10.44
C LYS A 22 2.70 21.10 10.28
N LYS A 23 3.70 20.29 9.86
CA LYS A 23 5.10 20.76 9.78
C LYS A 23 5.46 21.41 8.43
N PHE A 24 4.95 20.90 7.32
CA PHE A 24 5.32 21.29 5.97
C PHE A 24 4.16 21.92 5.18
N GLY A 25 2.98 22.01 5.78
CA GLY A 25 1.78 22.60 5.18
C GLY A 25 0.96 21.66 4.31
N GLY A 26 -0.29 22.05 4.06
CA GLY A 26 -1.27 21.23 3.35
C GLY A 26 -0.90 20.93 1.89
N LYS A 27 -0.15 21.80 1.20
CA LYS A 27 0.30 21.57 -0.18
C LYS A 27 1.22 20.36 -0.28
N THR A 28 2.16 20.21 0.65
CA THR A 28 3.09 19.06 0.71
C THR A 28 2.35 17.77 1.00
N ALA A 29 1.43 17.78 1.97
CA ALA A 29 0.59 16.61 2.26
C ALA A 29 -0.28 16.21 1.06
N SER A 30 -0.86 17.17 0.34
CA SER A 30 -1.65 16.93 -0.87
C SER A 30 -0.81 16.36 -2.01
N PHE A 31 0.41 16.85 -2.20
CA PHE A 31 1.34 16.32 -3.20
C PHE A 31 1.72 14.87 -2.90
N LEU A 32 2.10 14.56 -1.66
CA LEU A 32 2.43 13.20 -1.25
C LEU A 32 1.23 12.25 -1.39
N ARG A 33 0.03 12.71 -1.01
CA ARG A 33 -1.21 11.95 -1.23
C ARG A 33 -1.42 11.61 -2.71
N ALA A 34 -1.24 12.59 -3.60
CA ALA A 34 -1.36 12.38 -5.04
C ALA A 34 -0.32 11.37 -5.54
N LEU A 35 0.92 11.43 -5.03
CA LEU A 35 1.98 10.50 -5.38
C LEU A 35 1.64 9.04 -4.98
N PHE A 36 1.11 8.83 -3.76
CA PHE A 36 0.66 7.52 -3.32
C PHE A 36 -0.57 7.01 -4.09
N TYR A 37 -1.42 7.92 -4.58
CA TYR A 37 -2.62 7.56 -5.35
C TYR A 37 -2.34 7.29 -6.82
N LEU A 38 -1.22 7.80 -7.35
CA LEU A 38 -0.85 7.70 -8.76
C LEU A 38 -0.82 6.25 -9.30
N PRO A 39 -0.28 5.26 -8.59
CA PRO A 39 -0.29 3.87 -9.08
C PRO A 39 -1.69 3.32 -9.33
N GLN A 40 -2.67 3.71 -8.54
CA GLN A 40 -4.05 3.24 -8.64
C GLN A 40 -4.80 3.82 -9.85
N LEU A 41 -4.34 4.95 -10.40
CA LEU A 41 -4.91 5.53 -11.62
C LEU A 41 -4.52 4.75 -12.87
N LEU A 42 -3.46 3.95 -12.80
CA LEU A 42 -3.05 3.11 -13.92
C LEU A 42 -4.03 1.94 -14.10
N PRO A 43 -4.42 1.62 -15.34
CA PRO A 43 -5.09 0.35 -15.60
C PRO A 43 -4.23 -0.80 -15.01
N VAL A 44 -4.87 -1.68 -14.26
CA VAL A 44 -4.14 -2.73 -13.51
C VAL A 44 -3.28 -3.62 -14.42
N ALA A 45 -3.72 -3.85 -15.66
CA ALA A 45 -2.95 -4.59 -16.65
C ALA A 45 -1.66 -3.84 -17.06
N VAL A 46 -1.73 -2.52 -17.23
CA VAL A 46 -0.57 -1.68 -17.55
C VAL A 46 0.41 -1.67 -16.40
N ALA A 47 -0.07 -1.48 -15.16
CA ALA A 47 0.75 -1.54 -13.97
C ALA A 47 1.46 -2.89 -13.82
N ALA A 48 0.76 -4.00 -14.09
CA ALA A 48 1.34 -5.34 -14.07
C ALA A 48 2.45 -5.50 -15.13
N ILE A 49 2.24 -5.04 -16.36
CA ILE A 49 3.26 -5.11 -17.42
C ILE A 49 4.50 -4.29 -17.05
N ILE A 50 4.32 -3.06 -16.56
CA ILE A 50 5.44 -2.21 -16.11
C ILE A 50 6.22 -2.90 -14.99
N MET A 51 5.53 -3.45 -13.99
CA MET A 51 6.18 -4.18 -12.90
C MET A 51 6.85 -5.45 -13.39
N GLY A 52 6.27 -6.17 -14.36
CA GLY A 52 6.91 -7.31 -15.01
C GLY A 52 8.25 -6.95 -15.64
N TRP A 53 8.37 -5.78 -16.28
CA TRP A 53 9.64 -5.29 -16.82
C TRP A 53 10.63 -4.88 -15.72
N ILE A 54 10.17 -4.23 -14.66
CA ILE A 54 11.02 -3.80 -13.54
C ILE A 54 11.67 -5.02 -12.84
N PHE A 55 10.92 -6.12 -12.68
CA PHE A 55 11.38 -7.34 -12.01
C PHE A 55 11.91 -8.42 -12.98
N ARG A 56 12.13 -8.10 -14.24
CA ARG A 56 12.70 -9.06 -15.21
C ARG A 56 14.10 -9.50 -14.79
N PRO A 57 14.44 -10.81 -14.90
CA PRO A 57 15.72 -11.31 -14.42
C PRO A 57 16.93 -10.83 -15.26
N GLU A 58 16.78 -10.69 -16.59
CA GLU A 58 17.89 -10.41 -17.48
C GLU A 58 18.29 -8.93 -17.50
N ASP A 59 17.28 -8.04 -17.70
CA ASP A 59 17.46 -6.61 -17.95
C ASP A 59 16.59 -5.71 -17.06
N GLY A 60 15.92 -6.30 -16.05
CA GLY A 60 15.01 -5.59 -15.17
C GLY A 60 15.73 -4.54 -14.31
N ALA A 61 15.03 -3.41 -14.08
CA ALA A 61 15.58 -2.26 -13.36
C ALA A 61 16.09 -2.61 -11.94
N VAL A 62 15.42 -3.55 -11.25
CA VAL A 62 15.84 -4.00 -9.90
C VAL A 62 17.21 -4.69 -9.96
N ASN A 63 17.37 -5.66 -10.85
CA ASN A 63 18.65 -6.38 -10.99
C ASN A 63 19.76 -5.46 -11.53
N ALA A 64 19.45 -4.57 -12.46
CA ALA A 64 20.39 -3.57 -12.95
C ALA A 64 20.88 -2.61 -11.84
N LEU A 65 19.95 -2.18 -10.95
CA LEU A 65 20.30 -1.34 -9.80
C LEU A 65 21.19 -2.10 -8.81
N LEU A 66 20.83 -3.35 -8.47
CA LEU A 66 21.64 -4.21 -7.59
C LEU A 66 23.08 -4.39 -8.10
N ALA A 67 23.24 -4.61 -9.42
CA ALA A 67 24.55 -4.69 -10.03
C ALA A 67 25.36 -3.39 -9.87
N LYS A 68 24.72 -2.23 -10.13
CA LYS A 68 25.38 -0.91 -10.06
C LYS A 68 25.86 -0.54 -8.66
N ILE A 69 25.13 -0.94 -7.62
CA ILE A 69 25.51 -0.64 -6.23
C ILE A 69 26.40 -1.72 -5.60
N GLY A 70 26.91 -2.66 -6.40
CA GLY A 70 27.80 -3.73 -5.94
C GLY A 70 27.13 -4.91 -5.26
N LEU A 71 25.79 -4.99 -5.29
CA LEU A 71 25.00 -6.08 -4.72
C LEU A 71 24.56 -7.11 -5.79
N GLY A 72 25.37 -7.33 -6.81
CA GLY A 72 25.09 -8.28 -7.91
C GLY A 72 24.79 -9.71 -7.45
N ALA A 73 25.36 -10.13 -6.31
CA ALA A 73 25.06 -11.43 -5.72
C ALA A 73 23.61 -11.61 -5.26
N LEU A 74 22.85 -10.51 -5.11
CA LEU A 74 21.42 -10.52 -4.75
C LEU A 74 20.50 -10.48 -5.96
N GLN A 75 21.05 -10.45 -7.19
CA GLN A 75 20.24 -10.56 -8.39
C GLN A 75 19.49 -11.88 -8.40
N HIS A 76 18.22 -11.83 -8.79
CA HIS A 76 17.35 -12.99 -8.66
C HIS A 76 16.27 -12.99 -9.75
N ASN A 77 15.73 -14.18 -10.04
CA ASN A 77 14.51 -14.30 -10.84
C ASN A 77 13.27 -14.09 -9.93
N TRP A 78 12.94 -12.85 -9.70
CA TRP A 78 11.96 -12.41 -8.69
C TRP A 78 10.57 -13.02 -8.85
N LEU A 79 10.08 -13.14 -10.09
CA LEU A 79 8.74 -13.65 -10.41
C LEU A 79 8.75 -15.11 -10.89
N GLY A 80 9.95 -15.65 -11.20
CA GLY A 80 10.09 -17.02 -11.69
C GLY A 80 10.56 -18.03 -10.64
N SER A 81 10.89 -17.59 -9.42
CA SER A 81 11.31 -18.48 -8.32
C SER A 81 10.19 -18.70 -7.33
N PRO A 82 9.93 -19.95 -6.86
CA PRO A 82 8.83 -20.26 -5.93
C PRO A 82 8.88 -19.46 -4.63
N ASP A 83 10.09 -19.19 -4.12
CA ASP A 83 10.30 -18.50 -2.84
C ASP A 83 10.03 -16.99 -2.92
N SER A 84 10.23 -16.36 -4.08
CA SER A 84 10.12 -14.92 -4.26
C SER A 84 8.88 -14.47 -5.02
N ALA A 85 8.29 -15.32 -5.86
CA ALA A 85 7.18 -14.93 -6.73
C ALA A 85 5.97 -14.41 -5.95
N LEU A 86 5.55 -15.11 -4.90
CA LEU A 86 4.40 -14.69 -4.08
C LEU A 86 4.69 -13.39 -3.30
N PRO A 87 5.80 -13.24 -2.57
CA PRO A 87 6.15 -11.97 -1.92
C PRO A 87 6.22 -10.78 -2.87
N ILE A 88 6.81 -10.93 -4.05
CA ILE A 88 6.91 -9.85 -5.03
C ILE A 88 5.54 -9.53 -5.63
N LEU A 89 4.74 -10.53 -5.95
CA LEU A 89 3.36 -10.31 -6.39
C LEU A 89 2.55 -9.56 -5.32
N MET A 90 2.66 -9.95 -4.06
CA MET A 90 2.01 -9.25 -2.94
C MET A 90 2.49 -7.79 -2.83
N PHE A 91 3.79 -7.54 -2.95
CA PHE A 91 4.34 -6.18 -2.96
C PHE A 91 3.73 -5.32 -4.08
N ILE A 92 3.66 -5.85 -5.31
CA ILE A 92 3.07 -5.16 -6.45
C ILE A 92 1.59 -4.83 -6.20
N LEU A 93 0.83 -5.80 -5.69
CA LEU A 93 -0.60 -5.61 -5.40
C LEU A 93 -0.84 -4.59 -4.28
N VAL A 94 0.00 -4.62 -3.23
CA VAL A 94 -0.04 -3.62 -2.16
C VAL A 94 0.28 -2.24 -2.72
N TRP A 95 1.32 -2.11 -3.54
CA TRP A 95 1.72 -0.85 -4.14
C TRP A 95 0.60 -0.23 -5.01
N ILE A 96 -0.07 -1.04 -5.84
CA ILE A 96 -1.20 -0.58 -6.67
C ILE A 96 -2.36 -0.12 -5.79
N GLN A 97 -2.68 -0.85 -4.72
CA GLN A 97 -3.88 -0.60 -3.92
C GLN A 97 -3.70 0.40 -2.78
N LEU A 98 -2.46 0.79 -2.45
CA LEU A 98 -2.15 1.58 -1.24
C LEU A 98 -2.80 2.97 -1.24
N GLY A 99 -2.99 3.57 -2.41
CA GLY A 99 -3.54 4.92 -2.54
C GLY A 99 -4.97 5.07 -2.02
N TYR A 100 -5.82 4.07 -2.26
CA TYR A 100 -7.23 4.12 -1.86
C TYR A 100 -7.42 4.18 -0.33
N PRO A 101 -6.83 3.29 0.48
CA PRO A 101 -6.89 3.39 1.93
C PRO A 101 -6.38 4.74 2.46
N ILE A 102 -5.28 5.26 1.92
CA ILE A 102 -4.72 6.55 2.34
C ILE A 102 -5.74 7.67 2.17
N VAL A 103 -6.39 7.76 1.00
CA VAL A 103 -7.37 8.82 0.71
C VAL A 103 -8.60 8.69 1.62
N ILE A 104 -9.13 7.48 1.79
CA ILE A 104 -10.31 7.24 2.64
C ILE A 104 -10.00 7.59 4.09
N PHE A 105 -8.87 7.12 4.64
CA PHE A 105 -8.50 7.43 6.02
C PHE A 105 -8.19 8.92 6.22
N MET A 106 -7.51 9.59 5.28
CA MET A 106 -7.32 11.04 5.38
C MET A 106 -8.63 11.81 5.40
N SER A 107 -9.63 11.37 4.62
CA SER A 107 -10.97 11.98 4.64
C SER A 107 -11.66 11.77 5.99
N GLY A 108 -11.54 10.60 6.60
CA GLY A 108 -12.04 10.32 7.95
C GLY A 108 -11.34 11.16 9.01
N LEU A 109 -10.00 11.20 8.98
CA LEU A 109 -9.19 11.96 9.94
C LEU A 109 -9.48 13.46 9.93
N GLN A 110 -9.80 14.03 8.77
CA GLN A 110 -10.15 15.46 8.65
C GLN A 110 -11.51 15.82 9.28
N ARG A 111 -12.35 14.85 9.58
CA ARG A 111 -13.65 15.04 10.23
C ARG A 111 -13.59 14.87 11.74
N VAL A 112 -12.47 14.39 12.28
CA VAL A 112 -12.28 14.26 13.72
C VAL A 112 -12.14 15.64 14.34
N ASP A 113 -12.94 15.89 15.39
CA ASP A 113 -12.92 17.16 16.09
C ASP A 113 -11.54 17.42 16.72
N PRO A 114 -10.88 18.53 16.40
CA PRO A 114 -9.61 18.91 17.01
C PRO A 114 -9.66 19.00 18.55
N GLU A 115 -10.80 19.35 19.13
CA GLU A 115 -10.98 19.46 20.58
C GLU A 115 -10.72 18.13 21.30
N LEU A 116 -11.01 17.00 20.66
CA LEU A 116 -10.71 15.67 21.21
C LEU A 116 -9.19 15.44 21.37
N TYR A 117 -8.39 15.92 20.41
CA TYR A 117 -6.93 15.81 20.47
C TYR A 117 -6.35 16.77 21.53
N GLU A 118 -6.97 17.95 21.71
CA GLU A 118 -6.57 18.92 22.72
C GLU A 118 -6.90 18.39 24.12
N ALA A 119 -8.11 17.88 24.35
CA ALA A 119 -8.52 17.27 25.59
C ALA A 119 -7.59 16.11 26.00
N ALA A 120 -7.34 15.17 25.08
CA ALA A 120 -6.40 14.09 25.32
C ALA A 120 -4.96 14.61 25.58
N GLY A 121 -4.60 15.77 25.01
CA GLY A 121 -3.32 16.43 25.28
C GLY A 121 -3.22 17.00 26.68
N LEU A 122 -4.30 17.59 27.19
CA LEU A 122 -4.39 18.09 28.57
C LEU A 122 -4.30 16.96 29.59
N ASP A 123 -4.84 15.78 29.24
CA ASP A 123 -4.71 14.55 30.05
C ASP A 123 -3.30 13.91 29.98
N GLY A 124 -2.36 14.54 29.30
CA GLY A 124 -0.99 14.05 29.16
C GLY A 124 -0.81 12.89 28.20
N ALA A 125 -1.80 12.61 27.33
CA ALA A 125 -1.73 11.51 26.36
C ALA A 125 -0.62 11.78 25.33
N ASN A 126 0.27 10.79 25.16
CA ASN A 126 1.27 10.78 24.09
C ASN A 126 0.62 10.47 22.72
N TRP A 127 1.40 10.57 21.61
CA TRP A 127 0.87 10.35 20.25
C TRP A 127 0.19 8.98 20.09
N TRP A 128 0.76 7.91 20.64
CA TRP A 128 0.20 6.56 20.53
C TRP A 128 -1.11 6.41 21.32
N GLN A 129 -1.22 7.05 22.47
CA GLN A 129 -2.44 7.07 23.28
C GLN A 129 -3.55 7.84 22.53
N LYS A 130 -3.23 9.04 21.99
CA LYS A 130 -4.17 9.81 21.14
C LYS A 130 -4.63 9.01 19.91
N PHE A 131 -3.69 8.34 19.23
CA PHE A 131 -4.02 7.47 18.12
C PHE A 131 -5.03 6.38 18.51
N ARG A 132 -4.81 5.71 19.64
CA ARG A 132 -5.66 4.60 20.08
C ARG A 132 -7.02 5.05 20.62
N VAL A 133 -7.10 6.19 21.32
CA VAL A 133 -8.30 6.64 22.04
C VAL A 133 -9.14 7.60 21.20
N VAL A 134 -8.52 8.41 20.35
CA VAL A 134 -9.22 9.40 19.51
C VAL A 134 -9.25 8.94 18.05
N THR A 135 -8.08 8.77 17.44
CA THR A 135 -7.96 8.51 16.00
C THR A 135 -8.67 7.22 15.58
N LEU A 136 -8.28 6.11 16.17
CA LEU A 136 -8.76 4.79 15.76
C LEU A 136 -10.28 4.62 15.93
N PRO A 137 -10.90 4.99 17.06
CA PRO A 137 -12.34 4.91 17.20
C PRO A 137 -13.12 5.81 16.23
N SER A 138 -12.58 7.00 15.95
CA SER A 138 -13.23 7.97 15.06
C SER A 138 -13.27 7.53 13.60
N ILE A 139 -12.35 6.68 13.17
CA ILE A 139 -12.23 6.23 11.77
C ILE A 139 -12.72 4.79 11.55
N ILE A 140 -13.39 4.19 12.54
CA ILE A 140 -13.96 2.83 12.39
C ILE A 140 -14.84 2.71 11.13
N PRO A 141 -15.73 3.66 10.80
CA PRO A 141 -16.54 3.57 9.58
C PRO A 141 -15.67 3.46 8.31
N GLU A 142 -14.64 4.28 8.20
CA GLU A 142 -13.69 4.25 7.08
C GLU A 142 -12.90 2.95 7.05
N LEU A 143 -12.51 2.44 8.21
CA LEU A 143 -11.80 1.17 8.33
C LEU A 143 -12.65 0.01 7.80
N LEU A 144 -13.93 -0.04 8.14
CA LEU A 144 -14.86 -1.06 7.64
C LEU A 144 -15.04 -0.97 6.12
N VAL A 145 -15.17 0.24 5.57
CA VAL A 145 -15.26 0.46 4.12
C VAL A 145 -13.99 -0.02 3.42
N VAL A 146 -12.81 0.31 3.95
CA VAL A 146 -11.53 -0.10 3.37
C VAL A 146 -11.38 -1.63 3.43
N ILE A 147 -11.67 -2.27 4.55
CA ILE A 147 -11.58 -3.73 4.70
C ILE A 147 -12.54 -4.42 3.74
N LEU A 148 -13.78 -3.96 3.65
CA LEU A 148 -14.79 -4.56 2.78
C LEU A 148 -14.38 -4.45 1.30
N THR A 149 -14.03 -3.26 0.85
CA THR A 149 -13.62 -3.02 -0.55
C THR A 149 -12.32 -3.74 -0.91
N ALA A 150 -11.34 -3.77 0.00
CA ALA A 150 -10.09 -4.52 -0.19
C ALA A 150 -10.35 -6.03 -0.26
N THR A 151 -11.28 -6.55 0.55
CA THR A 151 -11.65 -7.98 0.53
C THR A 151 -12.31 -8.34 -0.80
N ILE A 152 -13.27 -7.53 -1.27
CA ILE A 152 -13.90 -7.72 -2.58
C ILE A 152 -12.84 -7.67 -3.71
N GLY A 153 -11.93 -6.70 -3.65
CA GLY A 153 -10.82 -6.57 -4.60
C GLY A 153 -9.89 -7.78 -4.60
N ALA A 154 -9.55 -8.29 -3.41
CA ALA A 154 -8.69 -9.46 -3.24
C ALA A 154 -9.32 -10.72 -3.86
N LEU A 155 -10.62 -10.93 -3.65
CA LEU A 155 -11.36 -12.06 -4.22
C LEU A 155 -11.50 -11.98 -5.75
N LYS A 156 -11.48 -10.77 -6.31
CA LYS A 156 -11.55 -10.51 -7.76
C LYS A 156 -10.17 -10.39 -8.42
N THR A 157 -9.08 -10.58 -7.68
CA THR A 157 -7.72 -10.42 -8.22
C THR A 157 -7.41 -11.53 -9.20
N PHE A 158 -7.43 -11.26 -10.50
CA PHE A 158 -7.08 -12.16 -11.57
C PHE A 158 -6.00 -11.59 -12.50
N ALA A 159 -6.23 -10.42 -13.06
CA ALA A 159 -5.38 -9.87 -14.11
C ALA A 159 -3.90 -9.71 -13.72
N PRO A 160 -3.53 -9.18 -12.55
CA PRO A 160 -2.12 -9.08 -12.17
C PRO A 160 -1.44 -10.44 -12.03
N VAL A 161 -2.14 -11.43 -11.46
CA VAL A 161 -1.62 -12.80 -11.32
C VAL A 161 -1.39 -13.42 -12.69
N TYR A 162 -2.37 -13.32 -13.57
CA TYR A 162 -2.28 -13.88 -14.91
C TYR A 162 -1.14 -13.24 -15.74
N LEU A 163 -1.01 -11.91 -15.67
CA LEU A 163 -0.02 -11.17 -16.46
C LEU A 163 1.40 -11.32 -15.96
N LEU A 164 1.59 -11.42 -14.62
CA LEU A 164 2.91 -11.45 -14.00
C LEU A 164 3.48 -12.87 -13.87
N THR A 165 2.67 -13.81 -13.43
CA THR A 165 3.15 -15.14 -13.03
C THR A 165 2.36 -16.30 -13.66
N LYS A 166 1.19 -16.04 -14.23
CA LYS A 166 0.27 -17.08 -14.73
C LYS A 166 -0.07 -18.14 -13.67
N GLY A 167 -0.12 -17.73 -12.39
CA GLY A 167 -0.32 -18.63 -11.25
C GLY A 167 0.93 -19.36 -10.76
N GLY A 168 2.07 -19.22 -11.48
CA GLY A 168 3.33 -19.93 -11.21
C GLY A 168 4.35 -19.16 -10.36
N PRO A 169 5.55 -19.73 -10.19
CA PRO A 169 5.98 -21.07 -10.63
C PRO A 169 5.22 -22.20 -9.91
N GLY A 170 4.91 -23.26 -10.64
CA GLY A 170 4.00 -24.29 -10.16
C GLY A 170 2.59 -23.72 -9.87
N THR A 171 2.17 -23.71 -8.60
CA THR A 171 0.91 -23.12 -8.13
C THR A 171 1.11 -22.06 -7.04
N SER A 172 2.35 -21.55 -6.88
CA SER A 172 2.76 -20.71 -5.75
C SER A 172 2.02 -19.36 -5.68
N THR A 173 1.53 -18.84 -6.81
CA THR A 173 0.80 -17.57 -6.89
C THR A 173 -0.65 -17.74 -7.33
N THR A 174 -1.19 -18.94 -7.30
CA THR A 174 -2.57 -19.21 -7.68
C THR A 174 -3.54 -18.56 -6.69
N VAL A 175 -4.56 -17.89 -7.19
CA VAL A 175 -5.61 -17.21 -6.41
C VAL A 175 -6.98 -17.80 -6.74
N PRO A 176 -8.00 -17.66 -5.85
CA PRO A 176 -9.32 -18.25 -6.08
C PRO A 176 -9.97 -17.86 -7.42
N SER A 177 -9.74 -16.65 -7.89
CA SER A 177 -10.26 -16.13 -9.16
C SER A 177 -9.52 -16.65 -10.40
N TYR A 178 -8.45 -17.43 -10.21
CA TYR A 178 -7.67 -18.02 -11.30
C TYR A 178 -8.28 -19.34 -11.80
N TYR A 179 -9.09 -19.99 -10.96
CA TYR A 179 -9.87 -21.19 -11.29
C TYR A 179 -11.28 -20.81 -11.78
#